data_ef9820a4d12ee45cd88f0a258c9d90eb
#
_entry.id   ef9820a4d12ee45cd88f0a258c9d90eb
#
_cell.length_a   1.000
_cell.length_b   1.000
_cell.length_c   1.000
_cell.angle_alpha   90.00
_cell.angle_beta   90.00
_cell.angle_gamma   90.00
#
_symmetry.space_group_name_H-M   'P 1'
#
loop_
_entity.id
_entity.type
_entity.pdbx_description
1 polymer ?
#
loop_
_entity_poly.entity_id
_entity_poly.type
_entity_poly.pdbx_seq_one_letter_code
_entity_poly.pdbx_strand_id
1 'polypeptide(L)'
;MINLSDPRVGSLYTAVISDVLDEMGIYGRVLPPTIRPLYPDVKIIGEAVTALVRRYGEVARRDFIEWSRVMLDFLMSGGPNKVYVVSSNAPDIATWGEVMTRIAITRGAVGAVTDGGLRDVPRILTLGRRFQIYYA
;
A
#
# COMPACT_ATOMS: atom_id res chain seq x y z
N MET A 1 -5.21 8.63 -18.81
CA MET A 1 -5.33 8.53 -17.34
C MET A 1 -6.73 8.03 -17.01
N ILE A 2 -6.86 7.00 -16.17
CA ILE A 2 -8.18 6.46 -15.78
C ILE A 2 -8.89 7.50 -14.90
N ASN A 3 -10.14 7.81 -15.25
CA ASN A 3 -10.96 8.65 -14.37
C ASN A 3 -11.51 7.82 -13.21
N LEU A 4 -10.89 7.95 -12.04
CA LEU A 4 -11.27 7.20 -10.84
C LEU A 4 -12.68 7.56 -10.32
N SER A 5 -13.23 8.69 -10.74
CA SER A 5 -14.61 9.11 -10.41
C SER A 5 -15.68 8.52 -11.34
N ASP A 6 -15.30 7.78 -12.38
CA ASP A 6 -16.26 7.12 -13.26
C ASP A 6 -16.95 5.97 -12.49
N PRO A 7 -18.29 5.95 -12.42
CA PRO A 7 -19.02 4.88 -11.71
C PRO A 7 -18.69 3.47 -12.20
N ARG A 8 -18.31 3.32 -13.47
CA ARG A 8 -17.91 2.05 -14.06
C ARG A 8 -16.63 1.51 -13.41
N VAL A 9 -15.68 2.39 -13.05
CA VAL A 9 -14.46 2.00 -12.35
C VAL A 9 -14.79 1.48 -10.95
N GLY A 10 -15.76 2.08 -10.27
CA GLY A 10 -16.26 1.63 -8.97
C GLY A 10 -16.88 0.24 -9.00
N SER A 11 -17.49 -0.17 -10.11
CA SER A 11 -18.13 -1.49 -10.26
C SER A 11 -17.15 -2.62 -10.61
N LEU A 12 -15.93 -2.32 -11.08
CA LEU A 12 -14.94 -3.33 -11.41
C LEU A 12 -14.53 -4.12 -10.17
N TYR A 13 -14.27 -5.40 -10.33
CA TYR A 13 -13.66 -6.27 -9.33
C TYR A 13 -12.46 -7.01 -9.93
N THR A 14 -11.55 -7.44 -9.07
CA THR A 14 -10.22 -7.89 -9.47
C THR A 14 -10.22 -9.11 -10.40
N ALA A 15 -11.19 -10.03 -10.26
CA ALA A 15 -11.31 -11.18 -11.15
C ALA A 15 -11.58 -10.75 -12.59
N VAL A 16 -12.57 -9.87 -12.81
CA VAL A 16 -12.86 -9.35 -14.17
C VAL A 16 -11.66 -8.62 -14.75
N ILE A 17 -10.94 -7.84 -13.94
CA ILE A 17 -9.73 -7.16 -14.42
C ILE A 17 -8.66 -8.17 -14.85
N SER A 18 -8.49 -9.25 -14.07
CA SER A 18 -7.55 -10.32 -14.40
C SER A 18 -7.92 -11.00 -15.73
N ASP A 19 -9.19 -11.38 -15.88
CA ASP A 19 -9.67 -12.05 -17.09
C ASP A 19 -9.46 -11.19 -18.33
N VAL A 20 -9.79 -9.89 -18.26
CA VAL A 20 -9.58 -8.96 -19.39
C VAL A 20 -8.10 -8.78 -19.68
N LEU A 21 -7.24 -8.70 -18.68
CA LEU A 21 -5.79 -8.61 -18.89
C LEU A 21 -5.24 -9.88 -19.56
N ASP A 22 -5.73 -11.04 -19.19
CA ASP A 22 -5.35 -12.31 -19.82
C ASP A 22 -5.80 -12.37 -21.29
N GLU A 23 -7.00 -11.92 -21.61
CA GLU A 23 -7.46 -11.77 -23.01
C GLU A 23 -6.59 -10.81 -23.82
N MET A 24 -6.05 -9.77 -23.18
CA MET A 24 -5.11 -8.83 -23.80
C MET A 24 -3.67 -9.36 -23.90
N GLY A 25 -3.40 -10.59 -23.40
CA GLY A 25 -2.07 -11.17 -23.36
C GLY A 25 -1.16 -10.57 -22.26
N ILE A 26 -1.73 -9.92 -21.25
CA ILE A 26 -1.00 -9.27 -20.14
C ILE A 26 -1.12 -10.15 -18.89
N TYR A 27 -0.16 -11.03 -18.69
CA TYR A 27 -0.16 -12.02 -17.61
C TYR A 27 0.60 -11.57 -16.37
N GLY A 28 0.40 -12.28 -15.24
CA GLY A 28 1.18 -12.12 -14.01
C GLY A 28 0.91 -10.79 -13.28
N ARG A 29 -0.31 -10.29 -13.34
CA ARG A 29 -0.73 -9.03 -12.69
C ARG A 29 -1.48 -9.22 -11.38
N VAL A 30 -1.57 -10.47 -10.92
CA VAL A 30 -2.17 -10.82 -9.63
C VAL A 30 -1.08 -10.89 -8.56
N LEU A 31 -1.31 -10.22 -7.44
CA LEU A 31 -0.42 -10.30 -6.29
C LEU A 31 -0.46 -11.70 -5.66
N PRO A 32 0.64 -12.13 -5.03
CA PRO A 32 0.68 -13.46 -4.40
C PRO A 32 -0.37 -13.58 -3.28
N PRO A 33 -0.92 -14.78 -3.05
CA PRO A 33 -1.98 -15.01 -2.07
C PRO A 33 -1.53 -14.83 -0.61
N THR A 34 -0.25 -14.63 -0.36
CA THR A 34 0.29 -14.24 0.94
C THR A 34 -0.11 -12.82 1.33
N ILE A 35 -0.32 -11.94 0.36
CA ILE A 35 -0.78 -10.57 0.61
C ILE A 35 -2.27 -10.59 0.93
N ARG A 36 -2.62 -10.18 2.15
CA ARG A 36 -3.99 -10.24 2.70
C ARG A 36 -4.53 -8.84 3.00
N PRO A 37 -5.84 -8.62 2.81
CA PRO A 37 -6.48 -7.37 3.19
C PRO A 37 -6.66 -7.26 4.71
N LEU A 38 -6.45 -6.08 5.28
CA LEU A 38 -6.81 -5.78 6.67
C LEU A 38 -8.34 -5.80 6.86
N TYR A 39 -9.08 -5.31 5.87
CA TYR A 39 -10.54 -5.34 5.81
C TYR A 39 -10.99 -6.11 4.56
N PRO A 40 -11.51 -7.35 4.70
CA PRO A 40 -11.80 -8.21 3.56
C PRO A 40 -12.82 -7.66 2.54
N ASP A 41 -13.71 -6.78 3.00
CA ASP A 41 -14.79 -6.19 2.23
C ASP A 41 -14.51 -4.77 1.70
N VAL A 42 -13.29 -4.25 1.96
CA VAL A 42 -12.90 -2.91 1.48
C VAL A 42 -11.99 -3.02 0.26
N LYS A 43 -12.47 -2.50 -0.84
CA LYS A 43 -11.73 -2.36 -2.09
C LYS A 43 -11.02 -1.01 -2.15
N ILE A 44 -9.82 -0.97 -2.73
CA ILE A 44 -9.13 0.28 -3.05
C ILE A 44 -8.86 0.38 -4.55
N ILE A 45 -8.95 1.59 -5.05
CA ILE A 45 -8.57 1.96 -6.41
C ILE A 45 -7.84 3.29 -6.30
N GLY A 46 -6.66 3.38 -6.88
CA GLY A 46 -5.87 4.61 -6.82
C GLY A 46 -4.62 4.52 -7.67
N GLU A 47 -3.95 5.64 -7.79
CA GLU A 47 -2.65 5.72 -8.45
C GLU A 47 -1.54 5.32 -7.47
N ALA A 48 -0.64 4.42 -7.91
CA ALA A 48 0.41 3.91 -7.07
C ALA A 48 1.53 4.94 -6.82
N VAL A 49 1.93 5.07 -5.55
CA VAL A 49 3.17 5.71 -5.13
C VAL A 49 4.07 4.62 -4.55
N THR A 50 5.21 4.37 -5.17
CA THR A 50 6.01 3.18 -4.91
C THR A 50 7.27 3.46 -4.11
N ALA A 51 7.64 2.53 -3.22
CA ALA A 51 8.92 2.52 -2.54
C ALA A 51 9.50 1.10 -2.48
N LEU A 52 10.82 1.01 -2.57
CA LEU A 52 11.55 -0.22 -2.34
C LEU A 52 12.35 -0.09 -1.03
N VAL A 53 12.02 -0.92 -0.07
CA VAL A 53 12.76 -1.06 1.20
C VAL A 53 13.76 -2.19 1.06
N ARG A 54 15.02 -1.92 1.36
CA ARG A 54 16.08 -2.94 1.33
C ARG A 54 16.60 -3.17 2.75
N ARG A 55 16.96 -4.42 3.06
CA ARG A 55 17.70 -4.71 4.28
C ARG A 55 19.03 -3.98 4.23
N TYR A 56 19.33 -3.29 5.29
CA TYR A 56 20.63 -2.68 5.53
C TYR A 56 21.34 -3.48 6.62
N GLY A 57 22.69 -3.47 6.63
CA GLY A 57 23.49 -4.08 7.69
C GLY A 57 23.28 -3.40 9.05
N GLU A 58 24.32 -3.30 9.85
CA GLU A 58 24.24 -2.56 11.11
C GLU A 58 23.91 -1.09 10.87
N VAL A 59 22.76 -0.63 11.40
CA VAL A 59 22.28 0.74 11.22
C VAL A 59 22.80 1.61 12.36
N ALA A 60 23.68 2.55 12.07
CA ALA A 60 24.09 3.58 13.01
C ALA A 60 22.92 4.58 13.26
N ARG A 61 22.91 5.23 14.44
CA ARG A 61 21.89 6.25 14.80
C ARG A 61 21.75 7.36 13.77
N ARG A 62 22.84 7.71 13.09
CA ARG A 62 22.85 8.72 12.01
C ARG A 62 22.01 8.27 10.82
N ASP A 63 22.12 7.00 10.45
CA ASP A 63 21.38 6.41 9.34
C ASP A 63 19.90 6.34 9.64
N PHE A 64 19.51 6.20 10.92
CA PHE A 64 18.09 6.21 11.33
C PHE A 64 17.42 7.57 11.05
N ILE A 65 18.10 8.67 11.27
CA ILE A 65 17.56 10.01 10.98
C ILE A 65 17.37 10.19 9.47
N GLU A 66 18.35 9.79 8.68
CA GLU A 66 18.29 9.85 7.22
C GLU A 66 17.18 8.96 6.67
N TRP A 67 17.09 7.73 7.16
CA TRP A 67 16.00 6.81 6.80
C TRP A 67 14.63 7.39 7.15
N SER A 68 14.47 7.98 8.31
CA SER A 68 13.22 8.60 8.73
C SER A 68 12.82 9.75 7.80
N ARG A 69 13.78 10.52 7.33
CA ARG A 69 13.56 11.61 6.35
C ARG A 69 13.07 11.04 5.03
N VAL A 70 13.75 10.03 4.47
CA VAL A 70 13.35 9.37 3.22
C VAL A 70 11.94 8.78 3.34
N MET A 71 11.61 8.15 4.47
CA MET A 71 10.27 7.64 4.73
C MET A 71 9.22 8.76 4.74
N LEU A 72 9.52 9.89 5.38
CA LEU A 72 8.62 11.05 5.41
C LEU A 72 8.44 11.64 4.01
N ASP A 73 9.51 11.79 3.24
CA ASP A 73 9.44 12.29 1.86
C ASP A 73 8.56 11.37 0.98
N PHE A 74 8.70 10.05 1.14
CA PHE A 74 7.82 9.09 0.49
C PHE A 74 6.35 9.29 0.88
N LEU A 75 6.04 9.43 2.18
CA LEU A 75 4.67 9.66 2.64
C LEU A 75 4.13 11.02 2.15
N MET A 76 4.98 12.03 2.09
CA MET A 76 4.61 13.36 1.60
C MET A 76 4.42 13.40 0.08
N SER A 77 4.98 12.46 -0.67
CA SER A 77 4.75 12.35 -2.12
C SER A 77 3.37 11.80 -2.49
N GLY A 78 2.67 11.19 -1.54
CA GLY A 78 1.28 10.76 -1.72
C GLY A 78 0.28 11.91 -1.60
N GLY A 79 -0.99 11.60 -1.78
CA GLY A 79 -2.08 12.59 -1.76
C GLY A 79 -3.43 11.97 -2.05
N PRO A 80 -4.45 12.76 -2.42
CA PRO A 80 -5.77 12.25 -2.71
C PRO A 80 -5.76 11.15 -3.79
N ASN A 81 -6.53 10.10 -3.55
CA ASN A 81 -6.66 8.94 -4.45
C ASN A 81 -5.35 8.18 -4.73
N LYS A 82 -4.34 8.32 -3.87
CA LYS A 82 -3.10 7.55 -3.98
C LYS A 82 -3.17 6.26 -3.16
N VAL A 83 -2.46 5.24 -3.64
CA VAL A 83 -2.18 3.98 -2.96
C VAL A 83 -0.67 3.87 -2.78
N TYR A 84 -0.21 3.77 -1.55
CA TYR A 84 1.20 3.51 -1.28
C TYR A 84 1.53 2.04 -1.54
N VAL A 85 2.56 1.76 -2.32
CA VAL A 85 3.00 0.40 -2.61
C VAL A 85 4.44 0.25 -2.16
N VAL A 86 4.67 -0.58 -1.15
CA VAL A 86 5.97 -0.81 -0.54
C VAL A 86 6.41 -2.23 -0.78
N SER A 87 7.50 -2.42 -1.50
CA SER A 87 8.13 -3.73 -1.66
C SER A 87 9.42 -3.79 -0.83
N SER A 88 9.60 -4.89 -0.11
CA SER A 88 10.77 -5.10 0.75
C SER A 88 11.54 -6.38 0.43
N ASN A 89 10.91 -7.35 -0.22
CA ASN A 89 11.41 -8.73 -0.32
C ASN A 89 11.82 -9.31 1.05
N ALA A 90 11.16 -8.83 2.13
CA ALA A 90 11.47 -9.19 3.50
C ALA A 90 10.17 -9.30 4.31
N PRO A 91 9.44 -10.43 4.19
CA PRO A 91 8.13 -10.62 4.84
C PRO A 91 8.22 -10.64 6.37
N ASP A 92 9.40 -10.84 6.92
CA ASP A 92 9.69 -10.82 8.36
C ASP A 92 9.89 -9.41 8.93
N ILE A 93 9.83 -8.36 8.09
CA ILE A 93 9.98 -6.97 8.52
C ILE A 93 8.63 -6.26 8.37
N ALA A 94 8.20 -5.58 9.44
CA ALA A 94 7.05 -4.67 9.35
C ALA A 94 7.44 -3.39 8.60
N THR A 95 6.89 -3.23 7.41
CA THR A 95 7.16 -2.09 6.52
C THR A 95 6.06 -1.03 6.56
N TRP A 96 4.96 -1.31 7.26
CA TRP A 96 3.86 -0.37 7.44
C TRP A 96 3.34 -0.39 8.88
N GLY A 97 2.82 0.75 9.36
CA GLY A 97 2.29 0.85 10.72
C GLY A 97 1.38 2.07 10.93
N GLU A 98 1.01 2.32 12.20
CA GLU A 98 0.06 3.37 12.59
C GLU A 98 0.46 4.77 12.11
N VAL A 99 1.72 5.17 12.35
CA VAL A 99 2.19 6.53 12.01
C VAL A 99 2.06 6.79 10.53
N MET A 100 2.51 5.83 9.69
CA MET A 100 2.39 5.93 8.23
C MET A 100 0.93 6.01 7.81
N THR A 101 0.06 5.19 8.42
CA THR A 101 -1.39 5.19 8.15
C THR A 101 -2.03 6.55 8.45
N ARG A 102 -1.69 7.16 9.60
CA ARG A 102 -2.21 8.48 9.97
C ARG A 102 -1.79 9.57 8.99
N ILE A 103 -0.51 9.60 8.62
CA ILE A 103 0.00 10.55 7.63
C ILE A 103 -0.70 10.33 6.29
N ALA A 104 -0.81 9.08 5.83
CA ALA A 104 -1.46 8.74 4.56
C ALA A 104 -2.93 9.18 4.52
N ILE A 105 -3.69 8.93 5.59
CA ILE A 105 -5.09 9.38 5.72
C ILE A 105 -5.18 10.91 5.66
N THR A 106 -4.32 11.62 6.40
CA THR A 106 -4.28 13.09 6.41
C THR A 106 -3.97 13.66 5.02
N ARG A 107 -3.18 12.93 4.23
CA ARG A 107 -2.87 13.27 2.84
C ARG A 107 -3.99 12.93 1.85
N GLY A 108 -5.06 12.26 2.29
CA GLY A 108 -6.19 11.85 1.44
C GLY A 108 -5.94 10.57 0.64
N ALA A 109 -4.90 9.82 0.95
CA ALA A 109 -4.64 8.52 0.33
C ALA A 109 -5.69 7.49 0.74
N VAL A 110 -5.92 6.49 -0.12
CA VAL A 110 -7.00 5.51 0.04
C VAL A 110 -6.53 4.16 0.56
N GLY A 111 -5.23 3.88 0.51
CA GLY A 111 -4.71 2.63 1.03
C GLY A 111 -3.23 2.42 0.85
N ALA A 112 -2.78 1.25 1.31
CA ALA A 112 -1.41 0.78 1.13
C ALA A 112 -1.39 -0.71 0.75
N VAL A 113 -0.35 -1.11 0.05
CA VAL A 113 -0.03 -2.50 -0.29
C VAL A 113 1.43 -2.73 0.07
N THR A 114 1.75 -3.80 0.78
CA THR A 114 3.13 -4.17 1.09
C THR A 114 3.32 -5.68 1.07
N ASP A 115 4.49 -6.12 0.64
CA ASP A 115 4.96 -7.51 0.75
C ASP A 115 5.65 -7.79 2.11
N GLY A 116 5.72 -6.79 2.97
CA GLY A 116 6.18 -6.92 4.36
C GLY A 116 5.04 -6.99 5.36
N GLY A 117 5.40 -7.18 6.63
CA GLY A 117 4.45 -7.24 7.73
C GLY A 117 3.82 -5.88 8.08
N LEU A 118 2.71 -5.95 8.79
CA LEU A 118 2.00 -4.81 9.37
C LEU A 118 2.20 -4.79 10.90
N ARG A 119 2.56 -3.64 11.45
CA ARG A 119 2.62 -3.44 12.90
C ARG A 119 1.52 -2.49 13.39
N ASP A 120 1.32 -2.45 14.71
CA ASP A 120 0.38 -1.54 15.39
C ASP A 120 -1.09 -1.76 14.95
N VAL A 121 -1.45 -2.97 14.52
CA VAL A 121 -2.78 -3.30 13.98
C VAL A 121 -3.92 -2.81 14.87
N PRO A 122 -3.93 -3.02 16.21
CA PRO A 122 -5.00 -2.53 17.06
C PRO A 122 -5.19 -1.01 16.98
N ARG A 123 -4.09 -0.26 16.82
CA ARG A 123 -4.12 1.20 16.67
C ARG A 123 -4.68 1.62 15.30
N ILE A 124 -4.29 0.91 14.25
CA ILE A 124 -4.79 1.17 12.89
C ILE A 124 -6.30 0.94 12.84
N LEU A 125 -6.80 -0.13 13.46
CA LEU A 125 -8.22 -0.44 13.51
C LEU A 125 -9.07 0.68 14.13
N THR A 126 -8.52 1.46 15.08
CA THR A 126 -9.21 2.61 15.67
C THR A 126 -9.37 3.81 14.71
N LEU A 127 -8.65 3.83 13.61
CA LEU A 127 -8.71 4.91 12.60
C LEU A 127 -9.91 4.77 11.65
N GLY A 128 -10.65 3.67 11.75
CA GLY A 128 -11.79 3.36 10.89
C GLY A 128 -11.38 2.73 9.56
N ARG A 129 -12.37 2.43 8.73
CA ARG A 129 -12.24 1.60 7.52
C ARG A 129 -12.01 2.39 6.23
N ARG A 130 -11.68 3.65 6.33
CA ARG A 130 -11.48 4.54 5.17
C ARG A 130 -10.11 4.41 4.51
N PHE A 131 -9.21 3.60 5.09
CA PHE A 131 -7.88 3.33 4.56
C PHE A 131 -7.62 1.83 4.62
N GLN A 132 -7.55 1.19 3.47
CA GLN A 132 -7.31 -0.24 3.36
C GLN A 132 -5.82 -0.54 3.29
N ILE A 133 -5.40 -1.61 3.95
CA ILE A 133 -4.03 -2.10 3.88
C ILE A 133 -4.04 -3.55 3.42
N TYR A 134 -3.23 -3.86 2.41
CA TYR A 134 -2.90 -5.22 1.99
C TYR A 134 -1.46 -5.50 2.42
N TYR A 135 -1.23 -6.59 3.14
CA TYR A 135 0.07 -6.95 3.73
C TYR A 135 0.32 -8.46 3.72
N ALA A 136 1.60 -8.87 3.83
CA ALA A 136 2.01 -10.28 3.90
C ALA A 136 2.13 -10.78 5.34
#